data_f99bc116eb64ed1f1640639af47fff61
#
_entry.id   f99bc116eb64ed1f1640639af47fff61
#
_cell.length_a   1.000
_cell.length_b   1.000
_cell.length_c   1.000
_cell.angle_alpha   90.00
_cell.angle_beta   90.00
_cell.angle_gamma   90.00
#
_symmetry.space_group_name_H-M   'P 1'
#
loop_
_entity.id
_entity.type
_entity.pdbx_description
1 polymer ?
#
loop_
_entity_poly.entity_id
_entity_poly.type
_entity_poly.pdbx_seq_one_letter_code
_entity_poly.pdbx_strand_id
1 'polypeptide(L)'
;LSLRRQRQMCIRDSMYPRLKIYLKRIEENTRVVRQLCAGHGIRVMGVTKACCGAPELAEAYLAGGLAMIGDSRVANLKKLKNIEAEKWLIRPPMLSEIEDLVCYADVSLQSEMETVRAINKECEKQGKRHKIILMMDLGDIREGYVDEEELIAAAVETEKLSHVDLYGIGTNLTCFSFIQADEEKMERLAEMRRKVENAAGHTLEIVSGGNSAALDLMMRGGICEGVDSFRLGESLLFGKERSRYTFLPGTRNDGFILECEVVEAKVKPSLPWGTAGVDSYGWKPVFTNRGEKRKKVICAIGRQDFDAETATPVDEGILILGASSDHLMLDVTDSVKEYKVGDIVELRLGYFSVLRAFTSPYVEKIFLKK
;
A
#
# COMPACT_ATOMS: atom_id res chain seq x y z
N LEU A 1 1.33 23.08 -41.57
CA LEU A 1 2.51 23.36 -40.71
C LEU A 1 2.13 23.57 -39.23
N SER A 2 0.89 23.97 -38.87
CA SER A 2 0.46 24.25 -37.50
C SER A 2 0.18 22.98 -36.67
N LEU A 3 -0.44 21.97 -37.22
CA LEU A 3 -0.82 20.71 -36.51
C LEU A 3 0.37 19.78 -36.16
N ARG A 4 1.43 19.79 -36.98
CA ARG A 4 2.66 19.08 -36.64
C ARG A 4 3.46 19.77 -35.53
N ARG A 5 3.46 21.11 -35.47
CA ARG A 5 4.08 21.86 -34.36
C ARG A 5 3.28 21.73 -33.07
N GLN A 6 1.96 21.71 -33.11
CA GLN A 6 1.13 21.45 -31.93
C GLN A 6 1.31 20.02 -31.38
N ARG A 7 1.41 18.98 -32.24
CA ARG A 7 1.72 17.61 -31.78
C ARG A 7 3.14 17.45 -31.23
N GLN A 8 4.12 18.21 -31.73
CA GLN A 8 5.47 18.22 -31.16
C GLN A 8 5.57 19.07 -29.87
N MET A 9 4.71 20.09 -29.69
CA MET A 9 4.59 20.82 -28.42
C MET A 9 3.99 19.95 -27.31
N CYS A 10 2.96 19.14 -27.60
CA CYS A 10 2.35 18.22 -26.61
C CYS A 10 3.26 17.11 -26.10
N ILE A 11 4.39 16.82 -26.76
CA ILE A 11 5.38 15.82 -26.31
C ILE A 11 6.50 16.47 -25.45
N ARG A 12 6.60 17.81 -25.44
CA ARG A 12 7.59 18.55 -24.63
C ARG A 12 7.08 19.07 -23.28
N ASP A 13 5.79 18.92 -22.99
CA ASP A 13 5.17 19.47 -21.76
C ASP A 13 5.10 18.48 -20.59
N SER A 14 5.67 17.28 -20.68
CA SER A 14 5.80 16.40 -19.52
C SER A 14 7.07 16.78 -18.74
N MET A 15 6.89 17.49 -17.63
CA MET A 15 7.99 17.79 -16.70
C MET A 15 8.41 16.53 -15.92
N TYR A 16 9.70 16.38 -15.70
CA TYR A 16 10.22 15.42 -14.72
C TYR A 16 10.21 16.05 -13.32
N PRO A 17 10.10 15.25 -12.24
CA PRO A 17 10.04 13.78 -12.23
C PRO A 17 8.67 13.21 -12.62
N ARG A 18 8.64 12.02 -13.21
CA ARG A 18 7.40 11.33 -13.55
C ARG A 18 7.41 9.85 -13.18
N LEU A 19 6.28 9.35 -12.72
CA LEU A 19 6.08 7.96 -12.34
C LEU A 19 5.29 7.24 -13.43
N LYS A 20 5.94 6.30 -14.12
CA LYS A 20 5.29 5.36 -15.04
C LYS A 20 4.67 4.21 -14.25
N ILE A 21 3.39 3.97 -14.43
CA ILE A 21 2.62 2.92 -13.76
C ILE A 21 2.13 1.95 -14.81
N TYR A 22 2.68 0.73 -14.81
CA TYR A 22 2.38 -0.32 -15.77
C TYR A 22 1.19 -1.17 -15.29
N LEU A 23 -0.02 -0.74 -15.62
CA LEU A 23 -1.26 -1.35 -15.14
C LEU A 23 -1.38 -2.84 -15.47
N LYS A 24 -0.90 -3.26 -16.65
CA LYS A 24 -0.94 -4.67 -17.06
C LYS A 24 -0.09 -5.56 -16.17
N ARG A 25 1.06 -5.08 -15.71
CA ARG A 25 1.95 -5.81 -14.78
C ARG A 25 1.29 -5.98 -13.40
N ILE A 26 0.55 -4.98 -12.96
CA ILE A 26 -0.21 -5.01 -11.70
C ILE A 26 -1.42 -5.94 -11.82
N GLU A 27 -2.13 -5.92 -12.93
CA GLU A 27 -3.21 -6.88 -13.25
C GLU A 27 -2.68 -8.32 -13.23
N GLU A 28 -1.52 -8.60 -13.85
CA GLU A 28 -0.88 -9.91 -13.87
C GLU A 28 -0.52 -10.38 -12.47
N ASN A 29 0.14 -9.53 -11.65
CA ASN A 29 0.42 -9.81 -10.24
C ASN A 29 -0.86 -10.14 -9.47
N THR A 30 -1.90 -9.32 -9.66
CA THR A 30 -3.19 -9.51 -8.99
C THR A 30 -3.79 -10.87 -9.33
N ARG A 31 -3.77 -11.25 -10.60
CA ARG A 31 -4.29 -12.56 -11.05
C ARG A 31 -3.53 -13.71 -10.41
N VAL A 32 -2.19 -13.65 -10.42
CA VAL A 32 -1.32 -14.68 -9.83
C VAL A 32 -1.58 -14.83 -8.33
N VAL A 33 -1.55 -13.71 -7.60
CA VAL A 33 -1.73 -13.72 -6.13
C VAL A 33 -3.15 -14.15 -5.76
N ARG A 34 -4.18 -13.71 -6.51
CA ARG A 34 -5.56 -14.17 -6.31
C ARG A 34 -5.70 -15.68 -6.50
N GLN A 35 -5.10 -16.23 -7.56
CA GLN A 35 -5.13 -17.68 -7.83
C GLN A 35 -4.43 -18.46 -6.73
N LEU A 36 -3.26 -17.98 -6.27
CA LEU A 36 -2.53 -18.58 -5.15
C LEU A 36 -3.41 -18.61 -3.88
N CYS A 37 -4.02 -17.49 -3.50
CA CYS A 37 -4.91 -17.41 -2.33
C CYS A 37 -6.16 -18.29 -2.48
N ALA A 38 -6.78 -18.31 -3.67
CA ALA A 38 -7.97 -19.12 -3.94
C ALA A 38 -7.69 -20.63 -3.78
N GLY A 39 -6.48 -21.09 -4.11
CA GLY A 39 -6.02 -22.48 -3.87
C GLY A 39 -6.00 -22.86 -2.39
N HIS A 40 -5.99 -21.89 -1.49
CA HIS A 40 -6.06 -22.06 -0.03
C HIS A 40 -7.41 -21.60 0.56
N GLY A 41 -8.44 -21.38 -0.26
CA GLY A 41 -9.76 -20.93 0.21
C GLY A 41 -9.83 -19.46 0.66
N ILE A 42 -8.81 -18.65 0.36
CA ILE A 42 -8.70 -17.26 0.81
C ILE A 42 -9.19 -16.28 -0.25
N ARG A 43 -10.16 -15.45 0.11
CA ARG A 43 -10.61 -14.31 -0.69
C ARG A 43 -9.61 -13.14 -0.57
N VAL A 44 -9.41 -12.41 -1.65
CA VAL A 44 -8.46 -11.30 -1.70
C VAL A 44 -9.17 -9.98 -1.90
N MET A 45 -8.87 -9.01 -1.03
CA MET A 45 -9.19 -7.60 -1.20
C MET A 45 -7.97 -6.85 -1.71
N GLY A 46 -8.13 -6.04 -2.76
CA GLY A 46 -7.09 -5.16 -3.30
C GLY A 46 -7.01 -3.84 -2.56
N VAL A 47 -5.85 -3.50 -1.98
CA VAL A 47 -5.67 -2.27 -1.18
C VAL A 47 -5.00 -1.18 -2.01
N THR A 48 -5.69 -0.04 -2.17
CA THR A 48 -5.27 1.10 -3.03
C THR A 48 -4.55 2.22 -2.29
N LYS A 49 -4.42 2.14 -0.97
CA LYS A 49 -3.93 3.25 -0.11
C LYS A 49 -2.58 3.84 -0.53
N ALA A 50 -1.63 3.00 -0.97
CA ALA A 50 -0.31 3.45 -1.41
C ALA A 50 -0.35 4.29 -2.69
N CYS A 51 -1.42 4.12 -3.48
CA CYS A 51 -1.66 4.83 -4.74
C CYS A 51 -2.80 5.86 -4.63
N CYS A 52 -3.08 6.34 -3.41
CA CYS A 52 -4.07 7.39 -3.13
C CYS A 52 -5.47 7.13 -3.74
N GLY A 53 -5.90 5.87 -3.82
CA GLY A 53 -7.18 5.49 -4.40
C GLY A 53 -7.28 5.85 -5.89
N ALA A 54 -6.21 5.64 -6.67
CA ALA A 54 -6.24 5.85 -8.12
C ALA A 54 -7.23 4.87 -8.79
N PRO A 55 -8.25 5.37 -9.53
CA PRO A 55 -9.23 4.51 -10.18
C PRO A 55 -8.61 3.50 -11.14
N GLU A 56 -7.57 3.89 -11.87
CA GLU A 56 -6.86 3.05 -12.82
C GLU A 56 -6.23 1.81 -12.16
N LEU A 57 -5.75 1.96 -10.91
CA LEU A 57 -5.23 0.84 -10.12
C LEU A 57 -6.35 -0.08 -9.63
N ALA A 58 -7.48 0.48 -9.20
CA ALA A 58 -8.65 -0.29 -8.83
C ALA A 58 -9.18 -1.10 -10.03
N GLU A 59 -9.26 -0.49 -11.22
CA GLU A 59 -9.61 -1.18 -12.47
C GLU A 59 -8.64 -2.34 -12.78
N ALA A 60 -7.33 -2.15 -12.59
CA ALA A 60 -6.34 -3.21 -12.78
C ALA A 60 -6.53 -4.38 -11.80
N TYR A 61 -6.90 -4.10 -10.54
CA TYR A 61 -7.27 -5.13 -9.56
C TYR A 61 -8.52 -5.91 -9.98
N LEU A 62 -9.57 -5.22 -10.45
CA LEU A 62 -10.78 -5.89 -10.96
C LEU A 62 -10.49 -6.73 -12.20
N ALA A 63 -9.70 -6.22 -13.13
CA ALA A 63 -9.24 -6.98 -14.31
C ALA A 63 -8.40 -8.21 -13.92
N GLY A 64 -7.68 -8.16 -12.80
CA GLY A 64 -6.99 -9.29 -12.15
C GLY A 64 -7.94 -10.29 -11.46
N GLY A 65 -9.24 -9.99 -11.38
CA GLY A 65 -10.31 -10.85 -10.88
C GLY A 65 -10.71 -10.60 -9.43
N LEU A 66 -10.37 -9.45 -8.84
CA LEU A 66 -10.86 -9.08 -7.50
C LEU A 66 -12.28 -8.46 -7.60
N ALA A 67 -13.03 -8.58 -6.50
CA ALA A 67 -14.36 -7.97 -6.33
C ALA A 67 -14.43 -6.99 -5.15
N MET A 68 -13.39 -6.95 -4.32
CA MET A 68 -13.30 -6.12 -3.11
C MET A 68 -12.10 -5.17 -3.21
N ILE A 69 -12.31 -3.90 -2.91
CA ILE A 69 -11.30 -2.85 -2.89
C ILE A 69 -11.28 -2.19 -1.51
N GLY A 70 -10.09 -2.05 -0.92
CA GLY A 70 -9.92 -1.39 0.36
C GLY A 70 -9.01 -0.17 0.27
N ASP A 71 -9.35 0.87 1.03
CA ASP A 71 -8.48 2.03 1.24
C ASP A 71 -8.54 2.51 2.69
N SER A 72 -7.50 3.17 3.15
CA SER A 72 -7.42 3.73 4.50
C SER A 72 -7.99 5.15 4.61
N ARG A 73 -8.51 5.73 3.54
CA ARG A 73 -9.05 7.09 3.50
C ARG A 73 -10.40 7.11 2.80
N VAL A 74 -11.41 7.66 3.47
CA VAL A 74 -12.74 7.88 2.87
C VAL A 74 -12.63 8.76 1.62
N ALA A 75 -11.75 9.78 1.65
CA ALA A 75 -11.49 10.64 0.49
C ALA A 75 -10.95 9.87 -0.74
N ASN A 76 -10.24 8.76 -0.55
CA ASN A 76 -9.81 7.89 -1.63
C ASN A 76 -10.96 7.01 -2.12
N LEU A 77 -11.76 6.44 -1.22
CA LEU A 77 -12.97 5.69 -1.60
C LEU A 77 -13.97 6.55 -2.40
N LYS A 78 -14.08 7.83 -2.07
CA LYS A 78 -14.87 8.80 -2.85
C LYS A 78 -14.40 8.93 -4.31
N LYS A 79 -13.10 8.83 -4.60
CA LYS A 79 -12.58 8.79 -5.98
C LYS A 79 -13.03 7.52 -6.72
N LEU A 80 -13.22 6.43 -5.97
CA LEU A 80 -13.61 5.12 -6.48
C LEU A 80 -15.14 4.92 -6.58
N LYS A 81 -15.95 5.96 -6.41
CA LYS A 81 -17.42 5.86 -6.39
C LYS A 81 -18.03 5.20 -7.63
N ASN A 82 -17.39 5.33 -8.78
CA ASN A 82 -17.85 4.75 -10.06
C ASN A 82 -17.25 3.36 -10.35
N ILE A 83 -16.42 2.83 -9.46
CA ILE A 83 -15.84 1.49 -9.58
C ILE A 83 -16.86 0.48 -9.04
N GLU A 84 -17.22 -0.53 -9.84
CA GLU A 84 -18.13 -1.61 -9.45
C GLU A 84 -17.38 -2.67 -8.62
N ALA A 85 -17.23 -2.39 -7.32
CA ALA A 85 -16.62 -3.29 -6.35
C ALA A 85 -17.20 -3.01 -4.97
N GLU A 86 -17.17 -3.99 -4.07
CA GLU A 86 -17.41 -3.73 -2.65
C GLU A 86 -16.24 -2.93 -2.05
N LYS A 87 -16.55 -1.78 -1.46
CA LYS A 87 -15.56 -0.78 -0.99
C LYS A 87 -15.43 -0.81 0.51
N TRP A 88 -14.22 -0.97 0.99
CA TRP A 88 -13.93 -1.10 2.42
C TRP A 88 -13.06 0.04 2.92
N LEU A 89 -13.46 0.67 4.03
CA LEU A 89 -12.53 1.46 4.83
C LEU A 89 -11.73 0.52 5.74
N ILE A 90 -10.42 0.40 5.49
CA ILE A 90 -9.55 -0.56 6.19
C ILE A 90 -8.80 0.04 7.40
N ARG A 91 -9.40 1.01 8.06
CA ARG A 91 -9.05 1.52 9.39
C ARG A 91 -10.31 1.96 10.12
N PRO A 92 -10.28 2.08 11.46
CA PRO A 92 -11.36 2.74 12.18
C PRO A 92 -11.58 4.16 11.65
N PRO A 93 -12.83 4.58 11.42
CA PRO A 93 -13.14 5.91 10.91
C PRO A 93 -13.00 7.00 11.98
N MET A 94 -12.75 8.22 11.53
CA MET A 94 -12.94 9.40 12.38
C MET A 94 -14.43 9.74 12.47
N LEU A 95 -14.91 10.22 13.62
CA LEU A 95 -16.30 10.67 13.77
C LEU A 95 -16.66 11.76 12.77
N SER A 96 -15.72 12.62 12.42
CA SER A 96 -15.89 13.71 11.45
C SER A 96 -16.04 13.25 9.99
N GLU A 97 -15.78 11.98 9.65
CA GLU A 97 -15.89 11.46 8.27
C GLU A 97 -17.03 10.45 8.10
N ILE A 98 -17.88 10.23 9.13
CA ILE A 98 -18.95 9.22 9.12
C ILE A 98 -19.98 9.48 8.01
N GLU A 99 -20.33 10.73 7.73
CA GLU A 99 -21.25 11.08 6.65
C GLU A 99 -20.72 10.61 5.28
N ASP A 100 -19.46 10.94 4.97
CA ASP A 100 -18.80 10.50 3.74
C ASP A 100 -18.54 8.99 3.75
N LEU A 101 -18.24 8.39 4.91
CA LEU A 101 -18.07 6.93 5.04
C LEU A 101 -19.32 6.18 4.57
N VAL A 102 -20.48 6.53 5.10
CA VAL A 102 -21.77 5.92 4.73
C VAL A 102 -22.15 6.15 3.26
N CYS A 103 -21.59 7.23 2.65
CA CYS A 103 -21.80 7.48 1.23
C CYS A 103 -20.91 6.64 0.30
N TYR A 104 -19.65 6.36 0.70
CA TYR A 104 -18.62 5.88 -0.22
C TYR A 104 -17.98 4.55 0.16
N ALA A 105 -18.32 3.98 1.30
CA ALA A 105 -17.90 2.65 1.72
C ALA A 105 -19.10 1.74 1.99
N ASP A 106 -18.96 0.48 1.63
CA ASP A 106 -19.96 -0.57 1.93
C ASP A 106 -19.65 -1.26 3.26
N VAL A 107 -18.34 -1.33 3.61
CA VAL A 107 -17.83 -2.01 4.80
C VAL A 107 -16.78 -1.16 5.48
N SER A 108 -16.67 -1.22 6.81
CA SER A 108 -15.55 -0.60 7.56
C SER A 108 -15.06 -1.45 8.72
N LEU A 109 -13.76 -1.31 9.01
CA LEU A 109 -13.13 -1.94 10.18
C LEU A 109 -13.40 -1.09 11.42
N GLN A 110 -13.77 -1.73 12.54
CA GLN A 110 -14.17 -1.07 13.77
C GLN A 110 -13.45 -1.68 14.98
N SER A 111 -13.13 -0.81 15.94
CA SER A 111 -12.59 -1.19 17.26
C SER A 111 -13.19 -0.38 18.39
N GLU A 112 -14.19 0.47 18.10
CA GLU A 112 -14.85 1.36 19.06
C GLU A 112 -16.36 1.39 18.81
N MET A 113 -17.14 1.11 19.86
CA MET A 113 -18.61 1.15 19.75
C MET A 113 -19.17 2.55 19.53
N GLU A 114 -18.45 3.60 19.94
CA GLU A 114 -18.85 4.98 19.68
C GLU A 114 -18.95 5.27 18.17
N THR A 115 -17.97 4.80 17.38
CA THR A 115 -18.00 4.96 15.93
C THR A 115 -19.08 4.08 15.28
N VAL A 116 -19.31 2.87 15.78
CA VAL A 116 -20.39 1.98 15.30
C VAL A 116 -21.76 2.62 15.50
N ARG A 117 -22.01 3.18 16.69
CA ARG A 117 -23.27 3.92 16.99
C ARG A 117 -23.45 5.15 16.08
N ALA A 118 -22.34 5.88 15.82
CA ALA A 118 -22.37 7.05 14.94
C ALA A 118 -22.68 6.65 13.50
N ILE A 119 -22.12 5.52 13.00
CA ILE A 119 -22.42 4.95 11.69
C ILE A 119 -23.91 4.56 11.62
N ASN A 120 -24.44 3.85 12.63
CA ASN A 120 -25.84 3.46 12.68
C ASN A 120 -26.78 4.67 12.56
N LYS A 121 -26.52 5.72 13.35
CA LYS A 121 -27.30 6.96 13.31
C LYS A 121 -27.23 7.66 11.93
N GLU A 122 -26.06 7.69 11.32
CA GLU A 122 -25.91 8.31 10.00
C GLU A 122 -26.57 7.47 8.90
N CYS A 123 -26.50 6.14 9.00
CA CYS A 123 -27.22 5.23 8.12
C CYS A 123 -28.73 5.42 8.19
N GLU A 124 -29.29 5.55 9.39
CA GLU A 124 -30.71 5.88 9.60
C GLU A 124 -31.08 7.20 8.90
N LYS A 125 -30.29 8.24 9.07
CA LYS A 125 -30.50 9.55 8.43
C LYS A 125 -30.44 9.47 6.89
N GLN A 126 -29.56 8.65 6.33
CA GLN A 126 -29.38 8.49 4.88
C GLN A 126 -30.27 7.40 4.27
N GLY A 127 -31.04 6.64 5.05
CA GLY A 127 -31.84 5.49 4.60
C GLY A 127 -30.99 4.36 4.06
N LYS A 128 -29.81 4.09 4.65
CA LYS A 128 -28.83 3.07 4.23
C LYS A 128 -28.60 2.02 5.30
N ARG A 129 -27.83 1.02 4.95
CA ARG A 129 -27.22 0.05 5.86
C ARG A 129 -25.71 0.04 5.62
N HIS A 130 -24.92 -0.31 6.64
CA HIS A 130 -23.48 -0.40 6.55
C HIS A 130 -22.96 -1.67 7.23
N LYS A 131 -22.04 -2.36 6.57
CA LYS A 131 -21.42 -3.57 7.11
C LYS A 131 -20.20 -3.22 7.95
N ILE A 132 -19.99 -3.89 9.06
CA ILE A 132 -18.82 -3.68 9.92
C ILE A 132 -18.06 -4.97 10.17
N ILE A 133 -16.75 -4.82 10.34
CA ILE A 133 -15.82 -5.86 10.78
C ILE A 133 -15.28 -5.42 12.14
N LEU A 134 -15.52 -6.19 13.18
CA LEU A 134 -14.89 -5.94 14.48
C LEU A 134 -13.46 -6.49 14.46
N MET A 135 -12.51 -5.64 14.87
CA MET A 135 -11.08 -5.98 14.84
C MET A 135 -10.64 -6.56 16.17
N MET A 136 -9.86 -7.65 16.11
CA MET A 136 -9.15 -8.26 17.23
C MET A 136 -7.67 -7.94 17.12
N ASP A 137 -7.06 -7.40 18.18
CA ASP A 137 -5.61 -7.23 18.25
C ASP A 137 -4.96 -8.52 18.77
N LEU A 138 -4.16 -9.13 17.92
CA LEU A 138 -3.42 -10.36 18.23
C LEU A 138 -1.92 -10.10 18.50
N GLY A 139 -1.61 -8.91 19.05
CA GLY A 139 -0.28 -8.57 19.54
C GLY A 139 0.48 -7.53 18.71
N ASP A 140 -0.09 -7.00 17.61
CA ASP A 140 0.54 -5.89 16.87
C ASP A 140 0.39 -4.55 17.62
N ILE A 141 -0.48 -4.49 18.63
CA ILE A 141 -0.75 -3.34 19.51
C ILE A 141 -1.07 -2.09 18.68
N ARG A 142 -2.05 -2.22 17.79
CA ARG A 142 -2.50 -1.12 16.93
C ARG A 142 -4.00 -0.88 17.08
N GLU A 143 -4.85 -1.43 16.24
CA GLU A 143 -6.31 -1.36 16.37
C GLU A 143 -6.91 -2.73 16.65
N GLY A 144 -7.94 -2.76 17.48
CA GLY A 144 -8.69 -3.97 17.80
C GLY A 144 -8.87 -4.18 19.30
N TYR A 145 -9.81 -5.05 19.64
CA TYR A 145 -10.04 -5.52 20.98
C TYR A 145 -8.96 -6.52 21.37
N VAL A 146 -8.32 -6.33 22.50
CA VAL A 146 -7.37 -7.30 23.10
C VAL A 146 -8.13 -8.31 23.94
N ASP A 147 -9.16 -7.85 24.64
CA ASP A 147 -10.04 -8.67 25.48
C ASP A 147 -11.15 -9.30 24.63
N GLU A 148 -11.31 -10.61 24.77
CA GLU A 148 -12.29 -11.39 24.03
C GLU A 148 -13.72 -11.10 24.45
N GLU A 149 -13.94 -10.85 25.77
CA GLU A 149 -15.28 -10.55 26.30
C GLU A 149 -15.75 -9.17 25.82
N GLU A 150 -14.84 -8.19 25.74
CA GLU A 150 -15.14 -6.88 25.17
C GLU A 150 -15.53 -6.98 23.70
N LEU A 151 -14.82 -7.78 22.90
CA LEU A 151 -15.17 -8.00 21.49
C LEU A 151 -16.53 -8.67 21.34
N ILE A 152 -16.82 -9.70 22.16
CA ILE A 152 -18.13 -10.38 22.16
C ILE A 152 -19.23 -9.41 22.59
N ALA A 153 -19.01 -8.59 23.61
CA ALA A 153 -19.97 -7.58 24.03
C ALA A 153 -20.26 -6.55 22.94
N ALA A 154 -19.21 -6.11 22.21
CA ALA A 154 -19.36 -5.23 21.05
C ALA A 154 -20.17 -5.89 19.92
N ALA A 155 -19.95 -7.17 19.65
CA ALA A 155 -20.74 -7.92 18.68
C ALA A 155 -22.24 -7.97 19.08
N VAL A 156 -22.54 -8.34 20.32
CA VAL A 156 -23.93 -8.39 20.84
C VAL A 156 -24.60 -7.01 20.83
N GLU A 157 -23.84 -5.95 21.10
CA GLU A 157 -24.36 -4.59 20.99
C GLU A 157 -24.65 -4.20 19.56
N THR A 158 -23.75 -4.56 18.63
CA THR A 158 -23.94 -4.29 17.19
C THR A 158 -25.23 -4.90 16.66
N GLU A 159 -25.57 -6.12 17.08
CA GLU A 159 -26.82 -6.81 16.66
C GLU A 159 -28.10 -6.09 17.11
N LYS A 160 -28.01 -5.19 18.09
CA LYS A 160 -29.16 -4.38 18.53
C LYS A 160 -29.37 -3.12 17.69
N LEU A 161 -28.42 -2.81 16.79
CA LEU A 161 -28.47 -1.63 15.94
C LEU A 161 -29.17 -1.96 14.61
N SER A 162 -30.10 -1.10 14.20
CA SER A 162 -31.00 -1.40 13.08
C SER A 162 -30.43 -1.16 11.68
N HIS A 163 -29.34 -0.39 11.57
CA HIS A 163 -28.80 0.08 10.29
C HIS A 163 -27.33 -0.31 10.06
N VAL A 164 -26.75 -1.10 10.95
CA VAL A 164 -25.45 -1.74 10.74
C VAL A 164 -25.58 -3.25 10.76
N ASP A 165 -24.73 -3.94 10.02
CA ASP A 165 -24.67 -5.39 9.96
C ASP A 165 -23.30 -5.85 10.45
N LEU A 166 -23.25 -6.74 11.45
CA LEU A 166 -22.02 -7.41 11.83
C LEU A 166 -21.64 -8.41 10.74
N TYR A 167 -20.75 -7.98 9.85
CA TYR A 167 -20.38 -8.74 8.65
C TYR A 167 -19.25 -9.74 8.94
N GLY A 168 -18.41 -9.44 9.92
CA GLY A 168 -17.30 -10.32 10.28
C GLY A 168 -16.42 -9.80 11.38
N ILE A 169 -15.33 -10.53 11.57
CA ILE A 169 -14.20 -10.13 12.43
C ILE A 169 -12.90 -10.12 11.63
N GLY A 170 -11.86 -9.51 12.18
CA GLY A 170 -10.56 -9.53 11.52
C GLY A 170 -9.43 -9.14 12.46
N THR A 171 -8.20 -9.36 12.00
CA THR A 171 -6.99 -8.89 12.67
C THR A 171 -6.07 -8.18 11.69
N ASN A 172 -5.10 -7.45 12.23
CA ASN A 172 -3.98 -6.93 11.45
C ASN A 172 -2.68 -7.14 12.21
N LEU A 173 -1.67 -7.64 11.50
CA LEU A 173 -0.36 -7.95 12.05
C LEU A 173 0.75 -7.30 11.21
N THR A 174 1.96 -7.21 11.77
CA THR A 174 3.19 -6.77 11.08
C THR A 174 3.21 -5.29 10.66
N CYS A 175 2.23 -4.48 11.09
CA CYS A 175 2.11 -3.09 10.62
C CYS A 175 2.68 -2.05 11.58
N PHE A 176 2.71 -2.34 12.88
CA PHE A 176 3.20 -1.43 13.91
C PHE A 176 4.31 -2.08 14.74
N SER A 177 4.03 -3.18 15.43
CA SER A 177 5.02 -3.89 16.25
C SER A 177 5.75 -4.99 15.49
N PHE A 178 5.51 -5.15 14.19
CA PHE A 178 6.12 -6.16 13.32
C PHE A 178 5.90 -7.61 13.76
N ILE A 179 4.85 -7.85 14.56
CA ILE A 179 4.48 -9.20 15.01
C ILE A 179 4.02 -10.01 13.81
N GLN A 180 4.64 -11.16 13.60
CA GLN A 180 4.32 -12.06 12.50
C GLN A 180 3.00 -12.80 12.73
N ALA A 181 2.34 -13.11 11.61
CA ALA A 181 1.25 -14.09 11.62
C ALA A 181 1.82 -15.50 11.87
N ASP A 182 1.19 -16.24 12.75
CA ASP A 182 1.49 -17.63 13.07
C ASP A 182 0.20 -18.46 13.22
N GLU A 183 0.35 -19.76 13.33
CA GLU A 183 -0.76 -20.71 13.43
C GLU A 183 -1.63 -20.43 14.67
N GLU A 184 -1.01 -20.20 15.83
CA GLU A 184 -1.70 -19.94 17.10
C GLU A 184 -2.64 -18.71 17.00
N LYS A 185 -2.16 -17.63 16.38
CA LYS A 185 -2.98 -16.43 16.17
C LYS A 185 -4.14 -16.66 15.22
N MET A 186 -3.92 -17.46 14.17
CA MET A 186 -5.00 -17.78 13.22
C MET A 186 -6.05 -18.71 13.86
N GLU A 187 -5.62 -19.67 14.65
CA GLU A 187 -6.52 -20.54 15.43
C GLU A 187 -7.33 -19.72 16.44
N ARG A 188 -6.68 -18.79 17.16
CA ARG A 188 -7.36 -17.89 18.09
C ARG A 188 -8.40 -17.00 17.39
N LEU A 189 -8.10 -16.50 16.19
CA LEU A 189 -9.05 -15.72 15.39
C LEU A 189 -10.25 -16.59 14.94
N ALA A 190 -10.00 -17.83 14.51
CA ALA A 190 -11.04 -18.77 14.12
C ALA A 190 -11.89 -19.22 15.31
N GLU A 191 -11.31 -19.36 16.52
CA GLU A 191 -12.06 -19.61 17.74
C GLU A 191 -12.94 -18.43 18.12
N MET A 192 -12.39 -17.20 18.00
CA MET A 192 -13.18 -15.98 18.23
C MET A 192 -14.35 -15.85 17.26
N ARG A 193 -14.18 -16.23 15.99
CA ARG A 193 -15.30 -16.35 15.05
C ARG A 193 -16.45 -17.15 15.66
N ARG A 194 -16.19 -18.38 16.16
CA ARG A 194 -17.21 -19.26 16.75
C ARG A 194 -17.89 -18.64 17.97
N LYS A 195 -17.10 -17.98 18.85
CA LYS A 195 -17.63 -17.30 20.04
C LYS A 195 -18.57 -16.15 19.64
N VAL A 196 -18.16 -15.33 18.67
CA VAL A 196 -18.97 -14.21 18.16
C VAL A 196 -20.23 -14.71 17.44
N GLU A 197 -20.15 -15.72 16.58
CA GLU A 197 -21.30 -16.34 15.90
C GLU A 197 -22.32 -16.88 16.90
N ASN A 198 -21.87 -17.56 17.95
CA ASN A 198 -22.73 -18.05 19.01
C ASN A 198 -23.43 -16.91 19.79
N ALA A 199 -22.72 -15.81 20.04
CA ALA A 199 -23.26 -14.66 20.77
C ALA A 199 -24.18 -13.78 19.91
N ALA A 200 -23.86 -13.62 18.64
CA ALA A 200 -24.65 -12.87 17.67
C ALA A 200 -25.89 -13.65 17.15
N GLY A 201 -25.84 -14.99 17.19
CA GLY A 201 -26.92 -15.85 16.73
C GLY A 201 -26.98 -16.06 15.21
N HIS A 202 -25.93 -15.70 14.48
CA HIS A 202 -25.81 -15.93 13.04
C HIS A 202 -24.35 -16.17 12.63
N THR A 203 -24.16 -16.70 11.43
CA THR A 203 -22.83 -16.95 10.83
C THR A 203 -22.23 -15.66 10.29
N LEU A 204 -20.94 -15.44 10.52
CA LEU A 204 -20.19 -14.32 9.94
C LEU A 204 -19.80 -14.62 8.50
N GLU A 205 -19.96 -13.63 7.63
CA GLU A 205 -19.65 -13.73 6.20
C GLU A 205 -18.17 -13.73 5.90
N ILE A 206 -17.34 -13.10 6.76
CA ILE A 206 -15.91 -12.95 6.49
C ILE A 206 -15.07 -12.92 7.77
N VAL A 207 -13.93 -13.59 7.71
CA VAL A 207 -12.89 -13.51 8.74
C VAL A 207 -11.57 -13.11 8.10
N SER A 208 -11.15 -11.88 8.38
CA SER A 208 -10.01 -11.28 7.72
C SER A 208 -8.71 -11.48 8.50
N GLY A 209 -7.88 -12.44 8.07
CA GLY A 209 -6.68 -12.93 8.77
C GLY A 209 -5.43 -12.08 8.57
N GLY A 210 -5.51 -10.90 7.94
CA GLY A 210 -4.34 -10.03 7.82
C GLY A 210 -4.07 -9.46 6.44
N ASN A 211 -2.79 -9.22 6.17
CA ASN A 211 -2.29 -8.51 5.00
C ASN A 211 -1.23 -9.33 4.23
N SER A 212 -0.41 -8.69 3.39
CA SER A 212 0.65 -9.35 2.59
C SER A 212 1.68 -10.13 3.43
N ALA A 213 1.77 -9.89 4.75
CA ALA A 213 2.65 -10.66 5.63
C ALA A 213 2.10 -12.05 6.00
N ALA A 214 0.80 -12.30 5.84
CA ALA A 214 0.20 -13.60 6.09
C ALA A 214 0.39 -14.61 4.93
N LEU A 215 0.88 -14.16 3.77
CA LEU A 215 1.03 -15.01 2.59
C LEU A 215 2.06 -16.13 2.79
N ASP A 216 3.19 -15.88 3.47
CA ASP A 216 4.16 -16.93 3.75
C ASP A 216 3.57 -18.02 4.66
N LEU A 217 2.81 -17.62 5.70
CA LEU A 217 2.11 -18.56 6.56
C LEU A 217 1.09 -19.39 5.77
N MET A 218 0.30 -18.75 4.91
CA MET A 218 -0.67 -19.42 4.04
C MET A 218 0.01 -20.45 3.13
N MET A 219 1.09 -20.07 2.44
CA MET A 219 1.81 -20.98 1.54
C MET A 219 2.41 -22.19 2.24
N ARG A 220 2.70 -22.07 3.53
CA ARG A 220 3.16 -23.19 4.37
C ARG A 220 2.03 -24.03 4.97
N GLY A 221 0.77 -23.69 4.68
CA GLY A 221 -0.40 -24.39 5.19
C GLY A 221 -0.79 -24.02 6.63
N GLY A 222 -0.24 -22.92 7.17
CA GLY A 222 -0.49 -22.48 8.55
C GLY A 222 -1.74 -21.60 8.73
N ILE A 223 -2.61 -21.47 7.72
CA ILE A 223 -3.92 -20.81 7.89
C ILE A 223 -4.97 -21.88 8.15
N CYS A 224 -5.61 -21.80 9.31
CA CYS A 224 -6.63 -22.75 9.71
C CYS A 224 -7.98 -22.47 9.04
N GLU A 225 -8.85 -23.47 9.02
CA GLU A 225 -10.25 -23.31 8.63
C GLU A 225 -10.95 -22.27 9.51
N GLY A 226 -11.71 -21.38 8.87
CA GLY A 226 -12.40 -20.29 9.56
C GLY A 226 -11.80 -18.92 9.34
N VAL A 227 -10.57 -18.83 8.80
CA VAL A 227 -9.98 -17.59 8.27
C VAL A 227 -10.05 -17.65 6.75
N ASP A 228 -10.71 -16.69 6.12
CA ASP A 228 -11.13 -16.81 4.71
C ASP A 228 -10.81 -15.58 3.84
N SER A 229 -10.12 -14.56 4.38
CA SER A 229 -9.85 -13.34 3.62
C SER A 229 -8.55 -12.65 4.01
N PHE A 230 -7.87 -12.06 3.01
CA PHE A 230 -6.71 -11.18 3.21
C PHE A 230 -6.90 -9.83 2.50
N ARG A 231 -6.35 -8.78 3.10
CA ARG A 231 -6.29 -7.41 2.58
C ARG A 231 -4.90 -7.14 2.02
N LEU A 232 -4.74 -7.31 0.71
CA LEU A 232 -3.44 -7.29 0.05
C LEU A 232 -3.20 -5.97 -0.70
N GLY A 233 -2.04 -5.38 -0.50
CA GLY A 233 -1.57 -4.20 -1.23
C GLY A 233 -0.18 -4.45 -1.80
N GLU A 234 0.81 -4.64 -0.94
CA GLU A 234 2.21 -4.77 -1.34
C GLU A 234 2.46 -5.95 -2.29
N SER A 235 1.85 -7.09 -2.01
CA SER A 235 1.99 -8.27 -2.87
C SER A 235 1.38 -8.10 -4.26
N LEU A 236 0.30 -7.34 -4.39
CA LEU A 236 -0.32 -7.05 -5.68
C LEU A 236 0.50 -6.03 -6.49
N LEU A 237 1.06 -5.03 -5.82
CA LEU A 237 1.81 -3.95 -6.46
C LEU A 237 3.23 -4.37 -6.85
N PHE A 238 3.89 -5.17 -6.01
CA PHE A 238 5.33 -5.46 -6.12
C PHE A 238 5.66 -6.95 -6.21
N GLY A 239 4.66 -7.84 -6.16
CA GLY A 239 4.87 -9.27 -6.25
C GLY A 239 5.63 -9.89 -5.07
N LYS A 240 5.63 -9.23 -3.91
CA LYS A 240 6.35 -9.68 -2.70
C LYS A 240 5.40 -10.05 -1.57
N GLU A 241 5.72 -11.09 -0.84
CA GLU A 241 5.21 -11.27 0.52
C GLU A 241 6.08 -10.45 1.50
N ARG A 242 5.50 -10.08 2.65
CA ARG A 242 6.12 -9.09 3.53
C ARG A 242 6.87 -9.68 4.73
N SER A 243 6.60 -10.93 5.12
CA SER A 243 7.19 -11.51 6.33
C SER A 243 8.68 -11.82 6.17
N ARG A 244 9.09 -12.31 5.00
CA ARG A 244 10.49 -12.59 4.63
C ARG A 244 11.00 -11.74 3.49
N TYR A 245 10.16 -10.88 2.94
CA TYR A 245 10.47 -10.00 1.81
C TYR A 245 10.84 -10.73 0.51
N THR A 246 10.28 -11.94 0.32
CA THR A 246 10.55 -12.77 -0.86
C THR A 246 9.56 -12.52 -1.98
N PHE A 247 10.02 -12.71 -3.23
CA PHE A 247 9.15 -12.62 -4.39
C PHE A 247 8.24 -13.83 -4.50
N LEU A 248 6.98 -13.59 -4.82
CA LEU A 248 6.02 -14.64 -5.15
C LEU A 248 6.27 -15.18 -6.56
N PRO A 249 6.28 -16.50 -6.77
CA PRO A 249 6.49 -17.08 -8.10
C PRO A 249 5.50 -16.56 -9.14
N GLY A 250 5.99 -16.21 -10.32
CA GLY A 250 5.17 -15.71 -11.43
C GLY A 250 4.75 -14.24 -11.33
N THR A 251 5.23 -13.50 -10.32
CA THR A 251 4.95 -12.08 -10.16
C THR A 251 6.10 -11.19 -10.66
N ARG A 252 5.85 -9.89 -10.74
CA ARG A 252 6.77 -8.84 -11.22
C ARG A 252 6.92 -7.72 -10.21
N ASN A 253 8.10 -7.08 -10.17
CA ASN A 253 8.40 -5.94 -9.30
C ASN A 253 8.65 -4.63 -10.05
N ASP A 254 8.36 -4.60 -11.35
CA ASP A 254 8.64 -3.49 -12.25
C ASP A 254 7.37 -2.72 -12.68
N GLY A 255 6.31 -2.81 -11.85
CA GLY A 255 5.06 -2.10 -12.07
C GLY A 255 5.16 -0.57 -11.95
N PHE A 256 6.20 -0.07 -11.25
CA PHE A 256 6.40 1.35 -10.98
C PHE A 256 7.82 1.77 -11.32
N ILE A 257 7.98 2.64 -12.32
CA ILE A 257 9.26 3.20 -12.75
C ILE A 257 9.22 4.72 -12.62
N LEU A 258 10.07 5.27 -11.75
CA LEU A 258 10.26 6.70 -11.59
C LEU A 258 11.37 7.17 -12.53
N GLU A 259 11.08 8.18 -13.33
CA GLU A 259 12.03 8.86 -14.21
C GLU A 259 12.40 10.21 -13.60
N CYS A 260 13.70 10.47 -13.45
CA CYS A 260 14.21 11.73 -12.96
C CYS A 260 15.32 12.27 -13.86
N GLU A 261 15.36 13.59 -14.04
CA GLU A 261 16.30 14.26 -14.92
C GLU A 261 17.57 14.62 -14.17
N VAL A 262 18.72 14.40 -14.81
CA VAL A 262 20.04 14.79 -14.33
C VAL A 262 20.24 16.30 -14.49
N VAL A 263 20.51 16.99 -13.38
CA VAL A 263 20.78 18.44 -13.35
C VAL A 263 22.25 18.78 -13.13
N GLU A 264 23.04 17.82 -12.65
CA GLU A 264 24.49 17.95 -12.55
C GLU A 264 25.19 16.62 -12.86
N ALA A 265 26.31 16.66 -13.61
CA ALA A 265 27.19 15.53 -13.84
C ALA A 265 28.63 15.98 -13.65
N LYS A 266 29.33 15.44 -12.63
CA LYS A 266 30.68 15.85 -12.25
C LYS A 266 31.50 14.64 -11.75
N VAL A 267 32.83 14.77 -11.87
CA VAL A 267 33.77 13.89 -11.14
C VAL A 267 34.02 14.52 -9.77
N LYS A 268 33.73 13.76 -8.70
CA LYS A 268 33.89 14.20 -7.30
C LYS A 268 34.50 13.07 -6.46
N PRO A 269 35.15 13.38 -5.32
CA PRO A 269 35.61 12.35 -4.39
C PRO A 269 34.41 11.64 -3.74
N SER A 270 34.58 10.40 -3.30
CA SER A 270 33.56 9.63 -2.59
C SER A 270 33.34 10.15 -1.17
N LEU A 271 34.42 10.62 -0.53
CA LEU A 271 34.34 11.17 0.82
C LEU A 271 34.13 12.69 0.79
N PRO A 272 33.28 13.22 1.65
CA PRO A 272 33.23 14.65 1.90
C PRO A 272 34.51 15.10 2.65
N TRP A 273 34.81 16.39 2.61
CA TRP A 273 35.91 17.00 3.35
C TRP A 273 35.36 18.07 4.29
N GLY A 274 36.10 18.31 5.38
CA GLY A 274 35.70 19.23 6.45
C GLY A 274 35.14 18.50 7.67
N THR A 275 34.65 19.27 8.65
CA THR A 275 34.04 18.71 9.88
C THR A 275 32.56 18.33 9.62
N ALA A 276 32.25 17.06 9.74
CA ALA A 276 30.86 16.59 9.59
C ALA A 276 30.03 16.93 10.82
N GLY A 277 28.85 17.48 10.60
CA GLY A 277 27.79 17.65 11.60
C GLY A 277 26.88 16.43 11.70
N VAL A 278 25.63 16.68 12.08
CA VAL A 278 24.55 15.69 12.09
C VAL A 278 23.55 15.98 10.95
N ASP A 279 22.80 14.98 10.53
CA ASP A 279 21.72 15.13 9.57
C ASP A 279 20.46 15.77 10.23
N SER A 280 19.36 15.89 9.46
CA SER A 280 18.09 16.46 9.94
C SER A 280 17.40 15.63 11.03
N TYR A 281 17.86 14.41 11.29
CA TYR A 281 17.39 13.55 12.38
C TYR A 281 18.30 13.58 13.59
N GLY A 282 19.41 14.31 13.53
CA GLY A 282 20.43 14.36 14.58
C GLY A 282 21.45 13.22 14.53
N TRP A 283 21.47 12.44 13.46
CA TRP A 283 22.39 11.30 13.31
C TRP A 283 23.68 11.71 12.59
N LYS A 284 24.78 11.10 12.98
CA LYS A 284 26.06 11.27 12.27
C LYS A 284 26.03 10.48 10.97
N PRO A 285 26.28 11.12 9.81
CA PRO A 285 26.35 10.41 8.55
C PRO A 285 27.57 9.48 8.49
N VAL A 286 27.41 8.32 7.85
CA VAL A 286 28.49 7.38 7.59
C VAL A 286 28.81 7.41 6.10
N PHE A 287 30.09 7.56 5.76
CA PHE A 287 30.57 7.60 4.38
C PHE A 287 31.53 6.45 4.08
N THR A 288 31.36 5.84 2.91
CA THR A 288 32.26 4.78 2.43
C THR A 288 33.28 5.35 1.45
N ASN A 289 34.55 5.08 1.69
CA ASN A 289 35.62 5.46 0.74
C ASN A 289 35.57 4.55 -0.50
N ARG A 290 35.26 5.13 -1.66
CA ARG A 290 35.22 4.46 -2.98
C ARG A 290 36.20 5.09 -3.98
N GLY A 291 37.13 5.97 -3.50
CA GLY A 291 38.13 6.66 -4.28
C GLY A 291 37.86 8.15 -4.51
N GLU A 292 38.85 8.82 -5.06
CA GLU A 292 38.83 10.28 -5.25
C GLU A 292 38.15 10.74 -6.56
N LYS A 293 38.05 9.85 -7.55
CA LYS A 293 37.50 10.17 -8.88
C LYS A 293 36.27 9.29 -9.18
N ARG A 294 35.12 9.69 -8.65
CA ARG A 294 33.82 9.03 -8.91
C ARG A 294 32.97 9.91 -9.82
N LYS A 295 32.38 9.33 -10.86
CA LYS A 295 31.38 10.00 -11.69
C LYS A 295 30.10 10.09 -10.88
N LYS A 296 29.71 11.30 -10.48
CA LYS A 296 28.49 11.54 -9.70
C LYS A 296 27.51 12.39 -10.50
N VAL A 297 26.23 12.05 -10.38
CA VAL A 297 25.14 12.86 -10.91
C VAL A 297 24.17 13.25 -9.81
N ILE A 298 23.50 14.38 -10.01
CA ILE A 298 22.40 14.86 -9.19
C ILE A 298 21.15 14.89 -10.06
N CYS A 299 20.06 14.28 -9.57
CA CYS A 299 18.75 14.39 -10.21
C CYS A 299 17.85 15.33 -9.42
N ALA A 300 16.96 16.04 -10.12
CA ALA A 300 16.00 17.01 -9.55
C ALA A 300 14.80 16.30 -8.91
N ILE A 301 15.03 15.53 -7.86
CA ILE A 301 14.03 14.85 -7.04
C ILE A 301 14.63 14.53 -5.68
N GLY A 302 13.86 14.52 -4.61
CA GLY A 302 14.37 14.22 -3.28
C GLY A 302 13.38 13.56 -2.34
N ARG A 303 13.68 13.61 -1.04
CA ARG A 303 12.93 12.91 0.02
C ARG A 303 11.47 13.38 0.16
N GLN A 304 11.13 14.57 -0.33
CA GLN A 304 9.74 15.02 -0.34
C GLN A 304 8.88 14.26 -1.36
N ASP A 305 9.49 13.68 -2.41
CA ASP A 305 8.80 13.07 -3.53
C ASP A 305 8.87 11.53 -3.53
N PHE A 306 9.93 10.96 -2.98
CA PHE A 306 10.12 9.52 -2.89
C PHE A 306 11.04 9.15 -1.71
N ASP A 307 11.16 7.86 -1.44
CA ASP A 307 12.05 7.31 -0.43
C ASP A 307 13.23 6.58 -1.10
N ALA A 308 14.41 7.19 -1.04
CA ALA A 308 15.60 6.65 -1.69
C ALA A 308 16.01 5.25 -1.20
N GLU A 309 15.63 4.90 0.04
CA GLU A 309 15.95 3.60 0.65
C GLU A 309 15.09 2.46 0.12
N THR A 310 13.91 2.79 -0.44
CA THR A 310 13.00 1.82 -1.07
C THR A 310 12.94 1.95 -2.59
N ALA A 311 13.97 2.56 -3.19
CA ALA A 311 14.15 2.67 -4.63
C ALA A 311 15.38 1.91 -5.09
N THR A 312 15.35 1.36 -6.31
CA THR A 312 16.49 0.64 -6.91
C THR A 312 16.69 1.15 -8.34
N PRO A 313 17.91 1.57 -8.73
CA PRO A 313 18.17 1.94 -10.11
C PRO A 313 17.87 0.80 -11.09
N VAL A 314 17.35 1.14 -12.27
CA VAL A 314 17.16 0.17 -13.36
C VAL A 314 18.52 -0.19 -13.97
N ASP A 315 19.42 0.77 -14.08
CA ASP A 315 20.82 0.56 -14.44
C ASP A 315 21.60 0.05 -13.21
N GLU A 316 22.04 -1.19 -13.25
CA GLU A 316 22.70 -1.88 -12.14
C GLU A 316 24.08 -1.28 -11.78
N GLY A 317 24.68 -0.50 -12.68
CA GLY A 317 25.94 0.24 -12.43
C GLY A 317 25.75 1.53 -11.62
N ILE A 318 24.54 1.90 -11.26
CA ILE A 318 24.22 3.09 -10.47
C ILE A 318 24.10 2.75 -8.99
N LEU A 319 24.76 3.52 -8.14
CA LEU A 319 24.60 3.46 -6.70
C LEU A 319 23.90 4.72 -6.19
N ILE A 320 22.79 4.54 -5.46
CA ILE A 320 22.15 5.63 -4.71
C ILE A 320 23.04 5.98 -3.51
N LEU A 321 23.53 7.23 -3.45
CA LEU A 321 24.33 7.73 -2.33
C LEU A 321 23.47 8.32 -1.22
N GLY A 322 22.26 8.77 -1.56
CA GLY A 322 21.30 9.38 -0.66
C GLY A 322 20.51 10.49 -1.34
N ALA A 323 19.62 11.09 -0.58
CA ALA A 323 18.80 12.20 -1.05
C ALA A 323 18.66 13.29 0.01
N SER A 324 18.71 14.56 -0.42
CA SER A 324 18.21 15.70 0.35
C SER A 324 16.70 15.86 0.16
N SER A 325 16.10 16.97 0.58
CA SER A 325 14.68 17.25 0.35
C SER A 325 14.29 17.18 -1.12
N ASP A 326 15.16 17.64 -2.02
CA ASP A 326 14.88 17.90 -3.44
C ASP A 326 16.03 17.51 -4.40
N HIS A 327 17.08 16.86 -3.90
CA HIS A 327 18.21 16.36 -4.69
C HIS A 327 18.48 14.89 -4.41
N LEU A 328 18.56 14.08 -5.46
CA LEU A 328 19.00 12.69 -5.41
C LEU A 328 20.45 12.61 -5.90
N MET A 329 21.35 12.13 -5.04
CA MET A 329 22.76 11.95 -5.36
C MET A 329 23.04 10.50 -5.75
N LEU A 330 23.62 10.31 -6.94
CA LEU A 330 23.96 9.01 -7.50
C LEU A 330 25.45 8.94 -7.84
N ASP A 331 26.06 7.77 -7.65
CA ASP A 331 27.33 7.40 -8.22
C ASP A 331 27.08 6.54 -9.47
N VAL A 332 27.52 7.00 -10.62
CA VAL A 332 27.32 6.34 -11.92
C VAL A 332 28.64 5.84 -12.52
N THR A 333 29.69 5.70 -11.70
CA THR A 333 31.03 5.33 -12.16
C THR A 333 31.05 3.96 -12.83
N ASP A 334 30.27 3.02 -12.31
CA ASP A 334 30.24 1.63 -12.76
C ASP A 334 29.12 1.36 -13.80
N SER A 335 28.37 2.43 -14.18
CA SER A 335 27.37 2.36 -15.25
C SER A 335 28.06 2.22 -16.62
N VAL A 336 27.46 1.42 -17.51
CA VAL A 336 27.88 1.33 -18.92
C VAL A 336 27.47 2.57 -19.73
N LYS A 337 26.45 3.29 -19.26
CA LYS A 337 25.97 4.55 -19.86
C LYS A 337 26.74 5.74 -19.28
N GLU A 338 27.16 6.65 -20.14
CA GLU A 338 27.69 7.93 -19.70
C GLU A 338 26.55 8.95 -19.53
N TYR A 339 26.33 9.39 -18.27
CA TYR A 339 25.28 10.32 -17.93
C TYR A 339 25.75 11.77 -18.03
N LYS A 340 24.91 12.63 -18.60
CA LYS A 340 25.11 14.09 -18.71
C LYS A 340 23.84 14.84 -18.29
N VAL A 341 23.94 16.15 -18.10
CA VAL A 341 22.81 17.02 -17.81
C VAL A 341 21.73 16.87 -18.90
N GLY A 342 20.48 16.69 -18.47
CA GLY A 342 19.32 16.43 -19.33
C GLY A 342 19.04 14.96 -19.60
N ASP A 343 19.95 14.03 -19.20
CA ASP A 343 19.67 12.60 -19.29
C ASP A 343 18.68 12.15 -18.21
N ILE A 344 17.97 11.06 -18.48
CA ILE A 344 17.00 10.49 -17.56
C ILE A 344 17.59 9.26 -16.88
N VAL A 345 17.44 9.23 -15.54
CA VAL A 345 17.68 8.05 -14.70
C VAL A 345 16.34 7.42 -14.35
N GLU A 346 16.26 6.10 -14.48
CA GLU A 346 15.09 5.30 -14.14
C GLU A 346 15.32 4.52 -12.85
N LEU A 347 14.32 4.58 -11.93
CA LEU A 347 14.33 3.87 -10.65
C LEU A 347 13.09 2.98 -10.54
N ARG A 348 13.26 1.72 -10.17
CA ARG A 348 12.17 0.87 -9.68
C ARG A 348 11.82 1.28 -8.27
N LEU A 349 10.54 1.50 -7.99
CA LEU A 349 10.07 1.95 -6.70
C LEU A 349 9.53 0.79 -5.86
N GLY A 350 9.88 0.80 -4.57
CA GLY A 350 9.22 0.00 -3.54
C GLY A 350 8.09 0.78 -2.85
N TYR A 351 7.54 0.20 -1.79
CA TYR A 351 6.30 0.64 -1.15
C TYR A 351 6.30 2.11 -0.70
N PHE A 352 7.29 2.53 0.10
CA PHE A 352 7.33 3.90 0.62
C PHE A 352 7.64 4.93 -0.47
N SER A 353 8.43 4.56 -1.48
CA SER A 353 8.67 5.41 -2.64
C SER A 353 7.39 5.63 -3.44
N VAL A 354 6.60 4.58 -3.71
CA VAL A 354 5.30 4.71 -4.40
C VAL A 354 4.34 5.55 -3.59
N LEU A 355 4.23 5.31 -2.27
CA LEU A 355 3.34 6.07 -1.39
C LEU A 355 3.67 7.57 -1.42
N ARG A 356 4.95 7.94 -1.32
CA ARG A 356 5.37 9.35 -1.39
C ARG A 356 5.16 9.94 -2.79
N ALA A 357 5.55 9.22 -3.84
CA ALA A 357 5.38 9.69 -5.21
C ALA A 357 3.90 9.95 -5.55
N PHE A 358 2.97 9.12 -5.04
CA PHE A 358 1.54 9.37 -5.25
C PHE A 358 1.01 10.57 -4.48
N THR A 359 1.54 10.86 -3.30
CA THR A 359 1.15 12.02 -2.49
C THR A 359 1.85 13.31 -2.93
N SER A 360 2.99 13.23 -3.62
CA SER A 360 3.68 14.42 -4.14
C SER A 360 2.89 15.08 -5.28
N PRO A 361 2.64 16.40 -5.22
CA PRO A 361 2.06 17.14 -6.33
C PRO A 361 3.06 17.38 -7.47
N TYR A 362 4.36 17.14 -7.25
CA TYR A 362 5.42 17.44 -8.20
C TYR A 362 5.78 16.25 -9.10
N VAL A 363 5.40 15.03 -8.72
CA VAL A 363 5.60 13.83 -9.53
C VAL A 363 4.39 13.62 -10.44
N GLU A 364 4.57 13.67 -11.74
CA GLU A 364 3.54 13.33 -12.72
C GLU A 364 3.26 11.81 -12.72
N LYS A 365 2.00 11.39 -12.67
CA LYS A 365 1.58 9.97 -12.70
C LYS A 365 1.12 9.61 -14.11
N ILE A 366 1.83 8.68 -14.76
CA ILE A 366 1.54 8.23 -16.13
C ILE A 366 1.10 6.78 -16.09
N PHE A 367 -0.20 6.55 -16.28
CA PHE A 367 -0.79 5.22 -16.31
C PHE A 367 -0.66 4.59 -17.70
N LEU A 368 0.04 3.45 -17.78
CA LEU A 368 0.32 2.73 -19.02
C LEU A 368 -0.53 1.46 -19.08
N LYS A 369 -1.38 1.33 -20.08
CA LYS A 369 -2.28 0.18 -20.30
C LYS A 369 -1.62 -0.99 -21.04
N LYS A 370 -0.36 -0.82 -21.46
CA LYS A 370 0.41 -1.84 -22.21
C LYS A 370 1.51 -2.42 -21.35
#